data_c18a86f0d7ee1fd0847f7b59e40a91bf
#
_entry.id   c18a86f0d7ee1fd0847f7b59e40a91bf
#
_cell.length_a   1.000
_cell.length_b   1.000
_cell.length_c   1.000
_cell.angle_alpha   90.00
_cell.angle_beta   90.00
_cell.angle_gamma   90.00
#
_symmetry.space_group_name_H-M   'P 1'
#
loop_
_entity.id
_entity.type
_entity.pdbx_description
1 polymer ?
#
loop_
_entity_poly.entity_id
_entity_poly.type
_entity_poly.pdbx_seq_one_letter_code
_entity_poly.pdbx_strand_id
1 'polypeptide(L)'
;KLFDCVIVGVLHNSSKSPLFSVEERVNILKKATQDIPNVEVRSFSGLAVDFAKECQAHTIVRGLRAITDFEYELQMAQTNRVLEPEVDTTFLITSLEYAYLSSTVVKEVAAFGGDIHKFVPDFVEKEIRAKYAARNSEGMPQDKR
;
A
#
# COMPACT_ATOMS: atom_id res chain seq x y z
N LYS A 1 -4.90 -1.79 21.15
CA LYS A 1 -4.26 -2.84 20.35
C LYS A 1 -5.37 -3.79 19.88
N LEU A 2 -5.66 -3.82 18.60
CA LEU A 2 -6.74 -4.67 18.05
C LEU A 2 -6.23 -6.07 17.68
N PHE A 3 -4.94 -6.19 17.30
CA PHE A 3 -4.33 -7.43 16.85
C PHE A 3 -3.02 -7.67 17.59
N ASP A 4 -2.71 -8.91 17.92
CA ASP A 4 -1.46 -9.29 18.57
C ASP A 4 -0.28 -9.20 17.61
N CYS A 5 -0.49 -9.58 16.34
CA CYS A 5 0.45 -9.48 15.26
C CYS A 5 -0.25 -8.91 14.02
N VAL A 6 0.44 -8.07 13.27
CA VAL A 6 -0.01 -7.53 12.00
C VAL A 6 1.06 -7.81 10.94
N ILE A 7 0.68 -8.48 9.86
CA ILE A 7 1.56 -8.73 8.72
C ILE A 7 1.14 -7.79 7.58
N VAL A 8 2.03 -6.88 7.21
CA VAL A 8 1.82 -5.99 6.06
C VAL A 8 2.27 -6.71 4.80
N GLY A 9 1.31 -7.13 3.98
CA GLY A 9 1.54 -7.83 2.73
C GLY A 9 1.83 -6.87 1.57
N VAL A 10 2.99 -6.99 0.94
CA VAL A 10 3.36 -6.25 -0.26
C VAL A 10 3.15 -7.13 -1.49
N LEU A 11 2.04 -6.91 -2.20
CA LEU A 11 1.70 -7.70 -3.39
C LEU A 11 2.65 -7.38 -4.55
N HIS A 12 3.19 -8.43 -5.15
CA HIS A 12 3.85 -8.38 -6.45
C HIS A 12 2.81 -8.36 -7.57
N ASN A 13 2.42 -7.16 -8.01
CA ASN A 13 1.43 -6.99 -9.07
C ASN A 13 2.11 -6.59 -10.38
N SER A 14 2.18 -7.52 -11.34
CA SER A 14 2.79 -7.31 -12.65
C SER A 14 1.96 -6.40 -13.59
N SER A 15 0.66 -6.21 -13.30
CA SER A 15 -0.22 -5.39 -14.14
C SER A 15 -0.14 -3.89 -13.86
N LYS A 16 0.56 -3.48 -12.81
CA LYS A 16 0.75 -2.08 -12.43
C LYS A 16 2.22 -1.72 -12.51
N SER A 17 2.52 -0.50 -12.97
CA SER A 17 3.86 0.08 -12.93
C SER A 17 4.02 0.98 -11.70
N PRO A 18 4.32 0.44 -10.53
CA PRO A 18 4.49 1.23 -9.33
C PRO A 18 5.78 2.06 -9.40
N LEU A 19 5.83 3.17 -8.66
CA LEU A 19 7.03 4.03 -8.57
C LEU A 19 8.22 3.27 -7.96
N PHE A 20 7.93 2.43 -6.99
CA PHE A 20 8.91 1.63 -6.25
C PHE A 20 8.76 0.14 -6.57
N SER A 21 9.88 -0.56 -6.69
CA SER A 21 9.91 -2.02 -6.80
C SER A 21 9.30 -2.69 -5.55
N VAL A 22 9.07 -3.99 -5.61
CA VAL A 22 8.58 -4.76 -4.45
C VAL A 22 9.55 -4.65 -3.27
N GLU A 23 10.84 -4.82 -3.55
CA GLU A 23 11.91 -4.74 -2.54
C GLU A 23 11.96 -3.35 -1.89
N GLU A 24 11.93 -2.29 -2.70
CA GLU A 24 11.90 -0.91 -2.20
C GLU A 24 10.66 -0.65 -1.33
N ARG A 25 9.48 -1.13 -1.74
CA ARG A 25 8.25 -1.00 -0.94
C ARG A 25 8.36 -1.73 0.39
N VAL A 26 8.93 -2.94 0.40
CA VAL A 26 9.17 -3.69 1.64
C VAL A 26 10.11 -2.91 2.57
N ASN A 27 11.21 -2.37 2.03
CA ASN A 27 12.18 -1.60 2.82
C ASN A 27 11.59 -0.30 3.38
N ILE A 28 10.81 0.43 2.57
CA ILE A 28 10.10 1.64 3.02
C ILE A 28 9.12 1.30 4.15
N LEU A 29 8.33 0.24 3.99
CA LEU A 29 7.36 -0.17 5.01
C LEU A 29 8.03 -0.66 6.29
N LYS A 30 9.10 -1.45 6.19
CA LYS A 30 9.91 -1.86 7.36
C LYS A 30 10.43 -0.65 8.12
N LYS A 31 10.94 0.35 7.42
CA LYS A 31 11.40 1.61 8.04
C LYS A 31 10.26 2.39 8.66
N ALA A 32 9.09 2.45 8.00
CA ALA A 32 7.92 3.15 8.52
C ALA A 32 7.32 2.50 9.76
N THR A 33 7.53 1.20 9.96
CA THR A 33 6.94 0.42 11.05
C THR A 33 7.96 -0.07 12.07
N GLN A 34 9.22 0.35 11.98
CA GLN A 34 10.32 -0.15 12.82
C GLN A 34 10.08 0.01 14.33
N ASP A 35 9.32 1.04 14.74
CA ASP A 35 9.00 1.33 16.13
C ASP A 35 7.69 0.65 16.60
N ILE A 36 7.10 -0.20 15.76
CA ILE A 36 5.86 -0.93 16.06
C ILE A 36 6.18 -2.42 16.23
N PRO A 37 6.35 -2.91 17.47
CA PRO A 37 6.97 -4.22 17.75
C PRO A 37 6.15 -5.43 17.27
N ASN A 38 4.86 -5.25 16.99
CA ASN A 38 3.97 -6.32 16.54
C ASN A 38 3.63 -6.24 15.03
N VAL A 39 4.44 -5.52 14.25
CA VAL A 39 4.27 -5.41 12.79
C VAL A 39 5.41 -6.13 12.09
N GLU A 40 5.06 -6.97 11.13
CA GLU A 40 5.98 -7.61 10.21
C GLU A 40 5.64 -7.22 8.77
N VAL A 41 6.64 -7.06 7.90
CA VAL A 41 6.44 -6.73 6.48
C VAL A 41 6.97 -7.88 5.64
N ARG A 42 6.10 -8.45 4.80
CA ARG A 42 6.44 -9.52 3.86
C ARG A 42 5.94 -9.18 2.45
N SER A 43 6.64 -9.66 1.42
CA SER A 43 6.13 -9.63 0.05
C SER A 43 5.44 -10.95 -0.28
N PHE A 44 4.48 -10.89 -1.21
CA PHE A 44 3.79 -12.09 -1.70
C PHE A 44 3.38 -11.93 -3.15
N SER A 45 3.09 -13.07 -3.80
CA SER A 45 2.51 -13.16 -5.14
C SER A 45 1.28 -14.05 -5.09
N GLY A 46 0.29 -13.79 -5.96
CA GLY A 46 -0.94 -14.57 -6.00
C GLY A 46 -2.08 -13.96 -5.17
N LEU A 47 -2.96 -14.80 -4.65
CA LEU A 47 -4.16 -14.35 -3.96
C LEU A 47 -3.87 -13.92 -2.52
N ALA A 48 -4.59 -12.89 -2.06
CA ALA A 48 -4.45 -12.40 -0.69
C ALA A 48 -4.86 -13.46 0.36
N VAL A 49 -5.82 -14.29 0.05
CA VAL A 49 -6.26 -15.38 0.93
C VAL A 49 -5.22 -16.49 1.07
N ASP A 50 -4.50 -16.84 0.00
CA ASP A 50 -3.42 -17.82 0.06
C ASP A 50 -2.29 -17.29 0.94
N PHE A 51 -1.92 -16.02 0.77
CA PHE A 51 -0.95 -15.37 1.62
C PHE A 51 -1.41 -15.31 3.11
N ALA A 52 -2.69 -15.04 3.36
CA ALA A 52 -3.23 -15.07 4.71
C ALA A 52 -3.08 -16.46 5.35
N LYS A 53 -3.36 -17.53 4.60
CA LYS A 53 -3.15 -18.92 5.07
C LYS A 53 -1.69 -19.23 5.35
N GLU A 54 -0.78 -18.84 4.46
CA GLU A 54 0.67 -18.99 4.68
C GLU A 54 1.15 -18.30 5.95
N CYS A 55 0.53 -17.16 6.26
CA CYS A 55 0.80 -16.38 7.47
C CYS A 55 0.03 -16.87 8.70
N GLN A 56 -0.82 -17.89 8.58
CA GLN A 56 -1.73 -18.34 9.63
C GLN A 56 -2.64 -17.21 10.16
N ALA A 57 -3.01 -16.29 9.27
CA ALA A 57 -3.86 -15.15 9.58
C ALA A 57 -5.31 -15.47 9.25
N HIS A 58 -6.22 -15.23 10.19
CA HIS A 58 -7.66 -15.45 10.04
C HIS A 58 -8.41 -14.17 9.62
N THR A 59 -7.71 -13.05 9.51
CA THR A 59 -8.33 -11.76 9.18
C THR A 59 -7.47 -10.95 8.25
N ILE A 60 -8.05 -10.49 7.14
CA ILE A 60 -7.46 -9.50 6.25
C ILE A 60 -8.00 -8.12 6.65
N VAL A 61 -7.11 -7.18 6.99
CA VAL A 61 -7.51 -5.81 7.34
C VAL A 61 -7.37 -4.91 6.12
N ARG A 62 -8.44 -4.17 5.81
CA ARG A 62 -8.50 -3.23 4.69
C ARG A 62 -8.89 -1.84 5.17
N GLY A 63 -8.30 -0.80 4.59
CA GLY A 63 -8.66 0.59 4.86
C GLY A 63 -9.73 1.09 3.89
N LEU A 64 -10.74 1.80 4.40
CA LEU A 64 -11.74 2.50 3.59
C LEU A 64 -11.52 4.01 3.70
N ARG A 65 -11.43 4.70 2.56
CA ARG A 65 -11.20 6.14 2.49
C ARG A 65 -12.44 6.90 2.02
N ALA A 66 -13.05 6.45 0.94
CA ALA A 66 -14.19 7.10 0.32
C ALA A 66 -15.24 6.06 -0.11
N ILE A 67 -16.45 6.54 -0.43
CA ILE A 67 -17.55 5.69 -0.88
C ILE A 67 -17.17 4.88 -2.14
N THR A 68 -16.40 5.46 -3.03
CA THR A 68 -15.93 4.81 -4.27
C THR A 68 -15.01 3.60 -4.02
N ASP A 69 -14.29 3.56 -2.89
CA ASP A 69 -13.47 2.41 -2.54
C ASP A 69 -14.32 1.25 -1.98
N PHE A 70 -15.45 1.57 -1.36
CA PHE A 70 -16.26 0.61 -0.61
C PHE A 70 -16.81 -0.52 -1.48
N GLU A 71 -17.36 -0.22 -2.64
CA GLU A 71 -17.95 -1.25 -3.52
C GLU A 71 -16.89 -2.25 -3.98
N TYR A 72 -15.73 -1.76 -4.39
CA TYR A 72 -14.62 -2.62 -4.82
C TYR A 72 -14.09 -3.47 -3.66
N GLU A 73 -13.85 -2.87 -2.50
CA GLU A 73 -13.35 -3.57 -1.32
C GLU A 73 -14.36 -4.60 -0.81
N LEU A 74 -15.66 -4.29 -0.84
CA LEU A 74 -16.73 -5.23 -0.48
C LEU A 74 -16.78 -6.42 -1.45
N GLN A 75 -16.67 -6.16 -2.76
CA GLN A 75 -16.64 -7.22 -3.78
C GLN A 75 -15.42 -8.14 -3.55
N MET A 76 -14.25 -7.57 -3.27
CA MET A 76 -13.05 -8.35 -2.97
C MET A 76 -13.19 -9.16 -1.69
N ALA A 77 -13.78 -8.59 -0.63
CA ALA A 77 -14.03 -9.31 0.62
C ALA A 77 -14.96 -10.51 0.43
N GLN A 78 -16.05 -10.32 -0.32
CA GLN A 78 -16.97 -11.41 -0.66
C GLN A 78 -16.30 -12.50 -1.50
N THR A 79 -15.49 -12.10 -2.49
CA THR A 79 -14.72 -13.04 -3.30
C THR A 79 -13.74 -13.84 -2.43
N ASN A 80 -13.00 -13.16 -1.56
CA ASN A 80 -12.08 -13.81 -0.63
C ASN A 80 -12.79 -14.80 0.29
N ARG A 81 -13.98 -14.44 0.80
CA ARG A 81 -14.80 -15.33 1.65
C ARG A 81 -15.27 -16.59 0.93
N VAL A 82 -15.57 -16.49 -0.38
CA VAL A 82 -15.94 -17.66 -1.20
C VAL A 82 -14.72 -18.56 -1.43
N LEU A 83 -13.54 -17.97 -1.65
CA LEU A 83 -12.32 -18.73 -1.91
C LEU A 83 -11.77 -19.39 -0.64
N GLU A 84 -11.87 -18.69 0.50
CA GLU A 84 -11.36 -19.16 1.79
C GLU A 84 -12.31 -18.73 2.92
N PRO A 85 -13.28 -19.59 3.31
CA PRO A 85 -14.26 -19.28 4.33
C PRO A 85 -13.70 -19.03 5.74
N GLU A 86 -12.50 -19.51 6.02
CA GLU A 86 -11.83 -19.34 7.32
C GLU A 86 -11.11 -17.99 7.46
N VAL A 87 -11.05 -17.19 6.38
CA VAL A 87 -10.40 -15.88 6.37
C VAL A 87 -11.44 -14.78 6.24
N ASP A 88 -11.64 -14.01 7.30
CA ASP A 88 -12.54 -12.86 7.31
C ASP A 88 -11.86 -11.58 6.81
N THR A 89 -12.65 -10.59 6.38
CA THR A 89 -12.16 -9.26 6.04
C THR A 89 -12.75 -8.23 6.99
N THR A 90 -11.88 -7.46 7.64
CA THR A 90 -12.24 -6.34 8.52
C THR A 90 -11.90 -5.03 7.86
N PHE A 91 -12.84 -4.09 7.86
CA PHE A 91 -12.66 -2.76 7.33
C PHE A 91 -12.42 -1.74 8.44
N LEU A 92 -11.37 -0.93 8.28
CA LEU A 92 -11.10 0.22 9.14
C LEU A 92 -11.28 1.51 8.33
N ILE A 93 -12.05 2.44 8.89
CA ILE A 93 -12.26 3.75 8.26
C ILE A 93 -11.06 4.64 8.57
N THR A 94 -10.52 5.29 7.55
CA THR A 94 -9.42 6.24 7.72
C THR A 94 -9.87 7.53 8.41
N SER A 95 -8.94 8.28 8.99
CA SER A 95 -9.21 9.63 9.50
C SER A 95 -9.57 10.58 8.36
N LEU A 96 -10.32 11.64 8.66
CA LEU A 96 -10.71 12.66 7.68
C LEU A 96 -9.51 13.31 6.99
N GLU A 97 -8.41 13.47 7.70
CA GLU A 97 -7.16 14.05 7.20
C GLU A 97 -6.60 13.29 5.98
N TYR A 98 -6.76 11.96 5.95
CA TYR A 98 -6.24 11.10 4.87
C TYR A 98 -7.33 10.57 3.94
N ALA A 99 -8.60 10.98 4.11
CA ALA A 99 -9.72 10.46 3.35
C ALA A 99 -9.58 10.65 1.84
N TYR A 100 -8.98 11.75 1.42
CA TYR A 100 -8.79 12.10 0.01
C TYR A 100 -7.37 11.81 -0.50
N LEU A 101 -6.49 11.29 0.35
CA LEU A 101 -5.11 11.00 -0.02
C LEU A 101 -5.02 9.71 -0.83
N SER A 102 -4.35 9.76 -1.97
CA SER A 102 -4.01 8.58 -2.77
C SER A 102 -2.58 8.62 -3.26
N SER A 103 -2.01 7.45 -3.53
CA SER A 103 -0.67 7.38 -4.12
C SER A 103 -0.57 8.04 -5.49
N THR A 104 -1.67 8.11 -6.24
CA THR A 104 -1.73 8.79 -7.54
C THR A 104 -1.56 10.30 -7.35
N VAL A 105 -2.32 10.91 -6.44
CA VAL A 105 -2.21 12.34 -6.14
C VAL A 105 -0.81 12.69 -5.62
N VAL A 106 -0.27 11.92 -4.68
CA VAL A 106 1.09 12.16 -4.15
C VAL A 106 2.15 12.10 -5.25
N LYS A 107 2.06 11.09 -6.13
CA LYS A 107 2.99 10.94 -7.25
C LYS A 107 2.88 12.09 -8.24
N GLU A 108 1.66 12.52 -8.57
CA GLU A 108 1.43 13.63 -9.48
C GLU A 108 2.00 14.95 -8.92
N VAL A 109 1.70 15.28 -7.67
CA VAL A 109 2.25 16.47 -7.00
C VAL A 109 3.78 16.42 -6.99
N ALA A 110 4.37 15.27 -6.64
CA ALA A 110 5.82 15.11 -6.60
C ALA A 110 6.47 15.22 -7.99
N ALA A 111 5.84 14.68 -9.03
CA ALA A 111 6.34 14.74 -10.41
C ALA A 111 6.45 16.17 -10.92
N PHE A 112 5.55 17.06 -10.49
CA PHE A 112 5.58 18.49 -10.80
C PHE A 112 6.39 19.34 -9.81
N GLY A 113 7.13 18.71 -8.89
CA GLY A 113 7.98 19.41 -7.92
C GLY A 113 7.21 20.03 -6.75
N GLY A 114 5.91 19.71 -6.61
CA GLY A 114 5.09 20.21 -5.52
C GLY A 114 5.50 19.67 -4.15
N ASP A 115 5.03 20.32 -3.10
CA ASP A 115 5.30 19.93 -1.72
C ASP A 115 4.42 18.75 -1.29
N ILE A 116 5.06 17.64 -0.89
CA ILE A 116 4.41 16.42 -0.41
C ILE A 116 4.68 16.11 1.06
N HIS A 117 5.38 17.00 1.76
CA HIS A 117 5.77 16.86 3.16
C HIS A 117 4.61 16.48 4.09
N LYS A 118 3.38 17.01 3.86
CA LYS A 118 2.21 16.69 4.67
C LYS A 118 1.54 15.36 4.33
N PHE A 119 1.94 14.72 3.24
CA PHE A 119 1.28 13.52 2.72
C PHE A 119 2.03 12.24 3.03
N VAL A 120 3.34 12.34 3.25
CA VAL A 120 4.22 11.20 3.49
C VAL A 120 5.28 11.53 4.54
N PRO A 121 5.84 10.54 5.25
CA PRO A 121 6.99 10.75 6.11
C PRO A 121 8.20 11.31 5.34
N ASP A 122 9.02 12.12 6.01
CA ASP A 122 10.19 12.79 5.41
C ASP A 122 11.13 11.86 4.63
N PHE A 123 11.36 10.67 5.16
CA PHE A 123 12.23 9.70 4.48
C PHE A 123 11.59 9.15 3.20
N VAL A 124 10.25 9.01 3.16
CA VAL A 124 9.51 8.59 1.96
C VAL A 124 9.52 9.70 0.91
N GLU A 125 9.38 10.96 1.32
CA GLU A 125 9.53 12.10 0.43
C GLU A 125 10.89 12.09 -0.28
N LYS A 126 11.97 11.88 0.48
CA LYS A 126 13.33 11.79 -0.08
C LYS A 126 13.46 10.69 -1.14
N GLU A 127 12.90 9.50 -0.86
CA GLU A 127 12.90 8.38 -1.80
C GLU A 127 12.09 8.70 -3.08
N ILE A 128 10.92 9.33 -2.94
CA ILE A 128 10.09 9.75 -4.08
C ILE A 128 10.85 10.75 -4.95
N ARG A 129 11.44 11.78 -4.34
CA ARG A 129 12.20 12.82 -5.06
C ARG A 129 13.42 12.23 -5.77
N ALA A 130 14.15 11.32 -5.14
CA ALA A 130 15.27 10.61 -5.76
C ALA A 130 14.84 9.80 -7.00
N LYS A 131 13.70 9.12 -6.94
CA LYS A 131 13.15 8.38 -8.09
C LYS A 131 12.81 9.28 -9.28
N TYR A 132 12.20 10.44 -9.05
CA TYR A 132 11.90 11.38 -10.12
C TYR A 132 13.15 12.06 -10.68
N ALA A 133 14.13 12.38 -9.84
CA ALA A 133 15.42 12.92 -10.30
C ALA A 133 16.16 11.93 -11.22
N ALA A 134 16.22 10.65 -10.84
CA ALA A 134 16.83 9.61 -11.68
C ALA A 134 16.11 9.46 -13.03
N ARG A 135 14.76 9.42 -13.05
CA ARG A 135 13.98 9.34 -14.29
C ARG A 135 14.22 10.53 -15.23
N ASN A 136 14.34 11.73 -14.67
CA ASN A 136 14.60 12.94 -15.46
C ASN A 136 16.03 12.95 -16.05
N SER A 137 17.02 12.35 -15.37
CA SER A 137 18.38 12.22 -15.86
C SER A 137 18.54 11.16 -16.95
N GLU A 138 17.67 10.13 -16.97
CA GLU A 138 17.68 9.07 -17.98
C GLU A 138 16.89 9.41 -19.26
N GLY A 139 16.32 10.63 -19.36
CA GLY A 139 15.62 11.11 -20.57
C GLY A 139 14.33 10.36 -20.89
N MET A 140 13.73 9.64 -19.94
CA MET A 140 12.44 8.98 -20.16
C MET A 140 11.32 10.01 -20.24
N PRO A 141 10.41 9.91 -21.24
CA PRO A 141 9.27 10.81 -21.33
C PRO A 141 8.45 10.74 -20.05
N GLN A 142 8.04 11.87 -19.53
CA GLN A 142 7.07 11.96 -18.46
C GLN A 142 5.83 11.17 -18.92
N ASP A 143 5.43 10.19 -18.14
CA ASP A 143 4.27 9.36 -18.41
C ASP A 143 3.03 10.27 -18.53
N LYS A 144 2.67 10.57 -19.77
CA LYS A 144 1.45 11.31 -20.09
C LYS A 144 0.31 10.31 -20.01
N ARG A 145 -0.27 10.18 -18.79
CA ARG A 145 -1.58 9.56 -18.49
C ARG A 145 -1.75 8.08 -18.82
#